data_eadf4c9ac0cb14f549d8d0e164df0774
#
_entry.id   eadf4c9ac0cb14f549d8d0e164df0774
#
_cell.length_a   1.000
_cell.length_b   1.000
_cell.length_c   1.000
_cell.angle_alpha   90.00
_cell.angle_beta   90.00
_cell.angle_gamma   90.00
#
_symmetry.space_group_name_H-M   'P 1'
#
loop_
_entity.id
_entity.type
_entity.pdbx_description
1 polymer ?
#
loop_
_entity_poly.entity_id
_entity_poly.type
_entity_poly.pdbx_seq_one_letter_code
_entity_poly.pdbx_strand_id
1 'polypeptide(L)'
;MSAQNFLKSRRKVVASVAALTFATSMALSGSAVNAATGTPQTGGTLYFVTNATQLNHIDPARVYTGEDIAFLNSYLFRNLVTYAPAPGNAGFTLKPDLATTTGTPTQGGKTWSWTLKSGVKWSDGSPVTCADEKYGISRVFATDVITDGPSYAIQDLDIPQDSSGNSLYAGPYKKTGQSYFDKAVSCNGQTLTVHLNKPVGDFNYFGAYPAMGPVKQSADTGDKYDNAPLSTGPYKIASNKIGTALTLVRNPNWSQAADSTRHAYPDQIVMRFGVSEDVRDQIFLRDQTPNAVNYDNLQPQNLPTFFSGATTKNRGMNVTSPYTRVYSMNVAPGHLDCLDIRKAIFFATNETAIIQARGGEKFYGVLGDNVIDPLLALDYAPTTGNIHDPNFLPEGNLFYAHSLMQKAATSCPATYKRVTQNGIVMDFGDTAAYKRDAVLLKSALNAAGIQITFNFIPTGSYWSYAQNPAKEDDIVRSGWAADWPNASTDIPDFFLKDGGFNLNQNYTDPGYAAYKAKIVAAQGETNRAKQAAMWKSLAQYSMDQYWNFGIVFEVQQFQWGSKVGGVDYWLPQGSFLYPNLYVKK
;
A
#
# COMPACT_ATOMS: atom_id res chain seq x y z
N MET A 1 20.91 -57.79 -35.27
CA MET A 1 21.25 -56.55 -34.55
C MET A 1 19.98 -56.03 -33.93
N SER A 2 19.92 -56.06 -32.63
CA SER A 2 18.68 -56.07 -31.85
C SER A 2 18.13 -54.65 -31.55
N ALA A 3 16.80 -54.59 -31.41
CA ALA A 3 16.00 -53.43 -31.12
C ALA A 3 16.39 -52.60 -29.86
N GLN A 4 17.44 -53.00 -29.13
CA GLN A 4 17.90 -52.32 -27.92
C GLN A 4 18.79 -51.07 -28.20
N ASN A 5 19.30 -50.89 -29.40
CA ASN A 5 20.16 -49.74 -29.73
C ASN A 5 19.35 -48.53 -30.26
N PHE A 6 18.09 -48.68 -30.57
CA PHE A 6 17.25 -47.59 -31.07
C PHE A 6 16.58 -46.77 -29.94
N LEU A 7 16.47 -47.34 -28.75
CA LEU A 7 15.90 -46.70 -27.57
C LEU A 7 16.92 -45.89 -26.72
N LYS A 8 18.21 -46.13 -26.89
CA LYS A 8 19.26 -45.36 -26.17
C LYS A 8 19.62 -44.04 -26.84
N SER A 9 19.32 -43.88 -28.13
CA SER A 9 19.60 -42.66 -28.88
C SER A 9 18.55 -41.56 -28.66
N ARG A 10 17.29 -41.93 -28.34
CA ARG A 10 16.20 -40.96 -28.06
C ARG A 10 16.19 -40.42 -26.63
N ARG A 11 16.86 -41.05 -25.68
CA ARG A 11 16.96 -40.55 -24.28
C ARG A 11 18.07 -39.53 -24.06
N LYS A 12 18.98 -39.29 -25.02
CA LYS A 12 20.01 -38.25 -24.93
C LYS A 12 19.68 -36.95 -25.63
N VAL A 13 18.60 -36.88 -26.41
CA VAL A 13 18.18 -35.66 -27.12
C VAL A 13 17.07 -34.93 -26.38
N VAL A 14 16.37 -35.58 -25.43
CA VAL A 14 15.29 -34.95 -24.63
C VAL A 14 15.81 -34.32 -23.31
N ALA A 15 17.07 -34.64 -22.91
CA ALA A 15 17.66 -34.08 -21.70
C ALA A 15 18.52 -32.82 -21.92
N SER A 16 18.64 -32.33 -23.18
CA SER A 16 19.44 -31.15 -23.49
C SER A 16 18.65 -29.96 -24.04
N VAL A 17 17.32 -29.99 -24.02
CA VAL A 17 16.46 -28.88 -24.48
C VAL A 17 15.64 -28.26 -23.31
N ALA A 18 15.69 -28.86 -22.10
CA ALA A 18 14.99 -28.33 -20.92
C ALA A 18 15.85 -27.49 -19.98
N ALA A 19 17.05 -27.07 -20.39
CA ALA A 19 17.96 -26.26 -19.57
C ALA A 19 18.41 -24.95 -20.22
N LEU A 20 17.72 -24.51 -21.28
CA LEU A 20 17.98 -23.20 -21.90
C LEU A 20 16.64 -22.58 -22.31
N THR A 21 15.95 -21.99 -21.39
CA THR A 21 15.01 -20.88 -21.59
C THR A 21 14.24 -20.61 -20.29
N PHE A 22 14.83 -19.89 -19.38
CA PHE A 22 14.12 -18.99 -18.45
C PHE A 22 15.14 -18.03 -17.82
N ALA A 23 16.06 -17.53 -18.67
CA ALA A 23 16.71 -16.26 -18.41
C ALA A 23 16.28 -15.29 -19.52
N THR A 24 14.97 -15.19 -19.75
CA THR A 24 14.40 -13.97 -20.30
C THR A 24 14.43 -12.98 -19.16
N SER A 25 15.53 -12.20 -19.13
CA SER A 25 15.47 -10.86 -18.58
C SER A 25 14.07 -10.31 -18.88
N MET A 26 13.22 -10.10 -17.86
CA MET A 26 12.20 -9.08 -17.93
C MET A 26 12.96 -7.76 -18.19
N ALA A 27 13.26 -7.51 -19.46
CA ALA A 27 13.45 -6.17 -19.92
C ALA A 27 12.09 -5.52 -19.60
N LEU A 28 12.03 -4.83 -18.47
CA LEU A 28 11.03 -3.84 -18.16
C LEU A 28 11.02 -2.87 -19.35
N SER A 29 10.30 -3.25 -20.41
CA SER A 29 9.86 -2.32 -21.44
C SER A 29 8.78 -1.45 -20.80
N GLY A 30 9.18 -0.70 -19.75
CA GLY A 30 8.51 0.52 -19.43
C GLY A 30 8.55 1.33 -20.70
N SER A 31 7.43 1.40 -21.42
CA SER A 31 7.25 2.39 -22.48
C SER A 31 7.60 3.71 -21.81
N ALA A 32 8.76 4.28 -22.17
CA ALA A 32 9.09 5.62 -21.75
C ALA A 32 7.90 6.47 -22.22
N VAL A 33 7.06 6.85 -21.28
CA VAL A 33 6.03 7.85 -21.54
C VAL A 33 6.84 9.07 -21.92
N ASN A 34 6.79 9.44 -23.20
CA ASN A 34 7.33 10.74 -23.61
C ASN A 34 6.57 11.77 -22.78
N ALA A 35 7.21 12.21 -21.69
CA ALA A 35 6.72 13.33 -20.91
C ALA A 35 6.37 14.42 -21.92
N ALA A 36 5.11 14.81 -21.95
CA ALA A 36 4.69 15.87 -22.86
C ALA A 36 5.53 17.10 -22.51
N THR A 37 6.50 17.43 -23.36
CA THR A 37 7.48 18.50 -23.20
C THR A 37 6.82 19.86 -23.40
N GLY A 38 5.83 20.16 -22.58
CA GLY A 38 5.20 21.48 -22.50
C GLY A 38 5.76 22.26 -21.32
N THR A 39 6.02 23.54 -21.50
CA THR A 39 6.34 24.43 -20.37
C THR A 39 5.17 24.43 -19.39
N PRO A 40 5.40 24.16 -18.09
CA PRO A 40 4.34 24.20 -17.09
C PRO A 40 3.61 25.57 -17.10
N GLN A 41 2.29 25.51 -16.97
CA GLN A 41 1.44 26.71 -17.01
C GLN A 41 0.76 26.88 -15.64
N THR A 42 0.63 28.13 -15.23
CA THR A 42 -0.10 28.47 -14.01
C THR A 42 -1.53 28.90 -14.35
N GLY A 43 -2.45 28.60 -13.45
CA GLY A 43 -3.85 29.00 -13.56
C GLY A 43 -4.80 27.84 -13.81
N GLY A 44 -6.08 28.13 -13.77
CA GLY A 44 -7.17 27.18 -13.97
C GLY A 44 -7.46 26.27 -12.79
N THR A 45 -8.48 25.44 -12.93
CA THR A 45 -8.89 24.43 -11.94
C THR A 45 -8.50 23.05 -12.43
N LEU A 46 -7.79 22.29 -11.60
CA LEU A 46 -7.52 20.85 -11.81
C LEU A 46 -8.56 20.04 -11.06
N TYR A 47 -9.27 19.16 -11.76
CA TYR A 47 -10.24 18.26 -11.15
C TYR A 47 -9.64 16.88 -10.92
N PHE A 48 -9.99 16.26 -9.81
CA PHE A 48 -9.86 14.83 -9.56
C PHE A 48 -11.25 14.23 -9.48
N VAL A 49 -11.43 13.02 -9.99
CA VAL A 49 -12.74 12.35 -10.05
C VAL A 49 -12.62 10.98 -9.40
N THR A 50 -13.46 10.70 -8.39
CA THR A 50 -13.51 9.43 -7.68
C THR A 50 -14.95 9.00 -7.37
N ASN A 51 -15.18 7.69 -7.26
CA ASN A 51 -16.44 7.15 -6.76
C ASN A 51 -16.51 7.14 -5.22
N ALA A 52 -15.39 7.29 -4.54
CA ALA A 52 -15.35 7.42 -3.08
C ALA A 52 -16.14 8.67 -2.64
N THR A 53 -16.75 8.61 -1.47
CA THR A 53 -17.51 9.75 -0.90
C THR A 53 -16.60 10.74 -0.17
N GLN A 54 -15.36 10.36 0.12
CA GLN A 54 -14.31 11.16 0.76
C GLN A 54 -12.95 10.49 0.54
N LEU A 55 -11.84 11.16 0.84
CA LEU A 55 -10.57 10.51 1.10
C LEU A 55 -10.69 9.65 2.34
N ASN A 56 -9.89 8.60 2.44
CA ASN A 56 -9.94 7.71 3.60
C ASN A 56 -9.64 8.51 4.88
N HIS A 57 -8.56 9.27 4.88
CA HIS A 57 -8.23 10.26 5.91
C HIS A 57 -7.52 11.48 5.32
N ILE A 58 -7.70 12.64 5.96
CA ILE A 58 -6.90 13.84 5.68
C ILE A 58 -6.00 14.18 6.88
N ASP A 59 -6.29 13.64 8.07
CA ASP A 59 -5.44 13.83 9.25
C ASP A 59 -4.04 13.23 9.03
N PRO A 60 -2.95 14.01 9.21
CA PRO A 60 -1.58 13.53 9.02
C PRO A 60 -1.23 12.26 9.80
N ALA A 61 -1.80 12.09 11.00
CA ALA A 61 -1.51 10.92 11.82
C ALA A 61 -2.27 9.66 11.40
N ARG A 62 -3.30 9.79 10.54
CA ARG A 62 -4.22 8.71 10.16
C ARG A 62 -4.10 8.28 8.71
N VAL A 63 -3.70 9.18 7.79
CA VAL A 63 -3.61 8.83 6.38
C VAL A 63 -2.55 7.77 6.13
N TYR A 64 -2.96 6.64 5.52
CA TYR A 64 -2.06 5.52 5.27
C TYR A 64 -2.41 4.73 3.99
N THR A 65 -3.05 5.36 3.01
CA THR A 65 -3.20 4.82 1.66
C THR A 65 -2.27 5.56 0.70
N GLY A 66 -1.56 4.84 -0.16
CA GLY A 66 -0.50 5.43 -0.98
C GLY A 66 -0.96 6.60 -1.85
N GLU A 67 -2.13 6.45 -2.48
CA GLU A 67 -2.72 7.50 -3.32
C GLU A 67 -3.07 8.77 -2.52
N ASP A 68 -3.64 8.60 -1.31
CA ASP A 68 -4.00 9.73 -0.45
C ASP A 68 -2.75 10.40 0.12
N ILE A 69 -1.73 9.62 0.55
CA ILE A 69 -0.43 10.15 0.98
C ILE A 69 0.21 10.96 -0.13
N ALA A 70 0.26 10.43 -1.36
CA ALA A 70 0.85 11.12 -2.50
C ALA A 70 0.13 12.43 -2.83
N PHE A 71 -1.21 12.42 -2.80
CA PHE A 71 -2.04 13.61 -3.03
C PHE A 71 -1.83 14.66 -1.93
N LEU A 72 -1.92 14.25 -0.67
CA LEU A 72 -1.83 15.17 0.47
C LEU A 72 -0.41 15.74 0.63
N ASN A 73 0.63 14.92 0.45
CA ASN A 73 2.03 15.36 0.46
C ASN A 73 2.38 16.28 -0.72
N SER A 74 1.66 16.17 -1.83
CA SER A 74 1.89 17.05 -2.97
C SER A 74 1.25 18.42 -2.80
N TYR A 75 0.13 18.49 -2.09
CA TYR A 75 -0.68 19.71 -2.08
C TYR A 75 -0.86 20.34 -0.69
N LEU A 76 -0.99 19.56 0.38
CA LEU A 76 -1.32 20.08 1.72
C LEU A 76 -0.16 20.00 2.70
N PHE A 77 0.62 18.90 2.69
CA PHE A 77 1.58 18.64 3.75
C PHE A 77 3.02 18.73 3.26
N ARG A 78 3.87 19.19 4.16
CA ARG A 78 5.32 19.04 4.08
C ARG A 78 5.76 18.25 5.30
N ASN A 79 6.68 17.31 5.08
CA ASN A 79 7.22 16.43 6.11
C ASN A 79 8.71 16.73 6.33
N LEU A 80 9.39 16.04 7.22
CA LEU A 80 10.83 16.20 7.43
C LEU A 80 11.62 16.04 6.14
N VAL A 81 11.29 15.00 5.38
CA VAL A 81 11.84 14.68 4.05
C VAL A 81 10.70 14.35 3.09
N THR A 82 11.01 14.21 1.82
CA THR A 82 10.05 13.77 0.79
C THR A 82 10.76 12.93 -0.25
N TYR A 83 10.01 12.14 -1.01
CA TYR A 83 10.53 11.47 -2.20
C TYR A 83 10.79 12.49 -3.33
N ALA A 84 11.83 12.23 -4.13
CA ALA A 84 12.10 13.06 -5.30
C ALA A 84 10.90 13.04 -6.26
N PRO A 85 10.45 14.21 -6.77
CA PRO A 85 9.39 14.26 -7.79
C PRO A 85 9.96 13.87 -9.15
N ALA A 86 10.33 12.60 -9.30
CA ALA A 86 10.96 12.04 -10.49
C ALA A 86 10.36 10.67 -10.83
N PRO A 87 10.28 10.31 -12.12
CA PRO A 87 9.76 9.01 -12.56
C PRO A 87 10.75 7.86 -12.27
N GLY A 88 10.22 6.64 -12.23
CA GLY A 88 10.98 5.40 -12.04
C GLY A 88 11.75 5.37 -10.71
N ASN A 89 12.87 4.63 -10.70
CA ASN A 89 13.67 4.42 -9.48
C ASN A 89 14.28 5.72 -8.90
N ALA A 90 14.44 6.77 -9.72
CA ALA A 90 14.90 8.07 -9.23
C ALA A 90 13.94 8.68 -8.20
N GLY A 91 12.64 8.32 -8.30
CA GLY A 91 11.62 8.71 -7.35
C GLY A 91 11.87 8.24 -5.92
N PHE A 92 12.55 7.10 -5.70
CA PHE A 92 12.87 6.60 -4.36
C PHE A 92 13.96 7.41 -3.62
N THR A 93 14.58 8.37 -4.29
CA THR A 93 15.60 9.22 -3.65
C THR A 93 14.95 10.18 -2.67
N LEU A 94 15.33 10.12 -1.40
CA LEU A 94 14.88 11.10 -0.40
C LEU A 94 15.49 12.48 -0.67
N LYS A 95 14.69 13.51 -0.47
CA LYS A 95 15.05 14.93 -0.53
C LYS A 95 14.71 15.62 0.78
N PRO A 96 15.53 16.57 1.25
CA PRO A 96 15.16 17.44 2.36
C PRO A 96 13.89 18.24 2.04
N ASP A 97 12.89 18.21 2.95
CA ASP A 97 11.64 18.97 2.77
C ASP A 97 11.53 20.08 3.84
N LEU A 98 10.90 19.86 4.99
CA LEU A 98 10.96 20.79 6.12
C LEU A 98 12.34 20.82 6.74
N ALA A 99 13.03 19.69 6.77
CA ALA A 99 14.39 19.61 7.28
C ALA A 99 15.43 20.11 6.27
N THR A 100 16.62 20.48 6.75
CA THR A 100 17.76 20.92 5.95
C THR A 100 18.53 19.76 5.32
N THR A 101 18.40 18.55 5.87
CA THR A 101 19.01 17.30 5.41
C THR A 101 17.99 16.17 5.41
N THR A 102 18.36 15.01 4.89
CA THR A 102 17.52 13.80 4.93
C THR A 102 17.58 13.05 6.26
N GLY A 103 18.12 13.67 7.30
CA GLY A 103 18.31 13.08 8.62
C GLY A 103 19.74 12.62 8.87
N THR A 104 20.19 12.75 10.10
CA THR A 104 21.54 12.37 10.56
C THR A 104 21.43 11.27 11.59
N PRO A 105 21.85 10.02 11.26
CA PRO A 105 21.89 8.94 12.21
C PRO A 105 23.12 9.02 13.11
N THR A 106 22.95 8.63 14.38
CA THR A 106 24.02 8.41 15.34
C THR A 106 23.76 7.12 16.13
N GLN A 107 24.70 6.68 16.94
CA GLN A 107 24.60 5.45 17.74
C GLN A 107 24.17 4.21 16.91
N GLY A 108 24.73 4.08 15.69
CA GLY A 108 24.42 2.95 14.82
C GLY A 108 22.98 2.94 14.27
N GLY A 109 22.33 4.10 14.18
CA GLY A 109 20.94 4.22 13.73
C GLY A 109 19.89 4.16 14.84
N LYS A 110 20.31 4.18 16.11
CA LYS A 110 19.39 4.31 17.27
C LYS A 110 18.95 5.74 17.56
N THR A 111 19.64 6.73 17.01
CA THR A 111 19.27 8.14 17.19
C THR A 111 19.31 8.83 15.85
N TRP A 112 18.25 9.55 15.54
CA TRP A 112 18.11 10.34 14.33
C TRP A 112 17.84 11.80 14.66
N SER A 113 18.39 12.73 13.88
CA SER A 113 18.14 14.16 14.06
C SER A 113 17.90 14.89 12.74
N TRP A 114 17.03 15.89 12.80
CA TRP A 114 16.67 16.78 11.68
C TRP A 114 16.60 18.21 12.19
N THR A 115 17.27 19.12 11.48
CA THR A 115 17.13 20.56 11.73
C THR A 115 16.15 21.16 10.73
N LEU A 116 15.11 21.80 11.21
CA LEU A 116 14.08 22.40 10.36
C LEU A 116 14.59 23.67 9.67
N LYS A 117 14.15 23.90 8.44
CA LYS A 117 14.39 25.12 7.69
C LYS A 117 13.70 26.31 8.37
N SER A 118 14.36 27.45 8.41
CA SER A 118 13.76 28.70 8.89
C SER A 118 12.77 29.28 7.86
N GLY A 119 11.79 30.04 8.35
CA GLY A 119 10.86 30.81 7.51
C GLY A 119 9.73 30.02 6.89
N VAL A 120 9.60 28.71 7.15
CA VAL A 120 8.43 27.92 6.75
C VAL A 120 7.23 28.31 7.62
N LYS A 121 6.07 28.46 6.99
CA LYS A 121 4.84 28.91 7.65
C LYS A 121 3.68 27.93 7.45
N TRP A 122 2.83 27.88 8.44
CA TRP A 122 1.49 27.33 8.33
C TRP A 122 0.61 28.17 7.41
N SER A 123 -0.49 27.61 6.94
CA SER A 123 -1.47 28.32 6.10
C SER A 123 -2.18 29.48 6.81
N ASP A 124 -2.09 29.57 8.14
CA ASP A 124 -2.55 30.71 8.94
C ASP A 124 -1.48 31.83 9.10
N GLY A 125 -0.28 31.63 8.56
CA GLY A 125 0.83 32.57 8.59
C GLY A 125 1.78 32.43 9.78
N SER A 126 1.48 31.60 10.78
CA SER A 126 2.37 31.32 11.90
C SER A 126 3.58 30.45 11.47
N PRO A 127 4.73 30.55 12.15
CA PRO A 127 5.90 29.73 11.82
C PRO A 127 5.67 28.26 12.14
N VAL A 128 6.25 27.36 11.33
CA VAL A 128 6.40 25.94 11.68
C VAL A 128 7.60 25.77 12.58
N THR A 129 7.44 25.02 13.65
CA THR A 129 8.46 24.82 14.70
C THR A 129 8.74 23.37 14.97
N CYS A 130 9.88 23.08 15.61
CA CYS A 130 10.19 21.74 16.10
C CYS A 130 9.14 21.21 17.09
N ALA A 131 8.50 22.11 17.87
CA ALA A 131 7.42 21.73 18.77
C ALA A 131 6.19 21.18 18.02
N ASP A 132 5.90 21.72 16.82
CA ASP A 132 4.81 21.22 15.98
C ASP A 132 5.11 19.82 15.43
N GLU A 133 6.38 19.54 15.03
CA GLU A 133 6.83 18.19 14.65
C GLU A 133 6.70 17.21 15.80
N LYS A 134 7.25 17.57 16.96
CA LYS A 134 7.14 16.74 18.16
C LYS A 134 5.68 16.47 18.52
N TYR A 135 4.82 17.47 18.40
CA TYR A 135 3.39 17.30 18.68
C TYR A 135 2.72 16.38 17.66
N GLY A 136 3.01 16.53 16.36
CA GLY A 136 2.49 15.64 15.32
C GLY A 136 2.83 14.17 15.60
N ILE A 137 4.10 13.86 15.88
CA ILE A 137 4.55 12.51 16.26
C ILE A 137 3.81 11.99 17.50
N SER A 138 3.57 12.86 18.49
CA SER A 138 2.89 12.47 19.74
C SER A 138 1.46 11.98 19.52
N ARG A 139 0.78 12.49 18.48
CA ARG A 139 -0.62 12.13 18.17
C ARG A 139 -0.79 10.67 17.77
N VAL A 140 0.20 10.07 17.11
CA VAL A 140 0.19 8.65 16.72
C VAL A 140 -0.02 7.71 17.91
N PHE A 141 0.39 8.12 19.11
CA PHE A 141 0.24 7.34 20.34
C PHE A 141 -1.13 7.45 21.01
N ALA A 142 -1.99 8.32 20.53
CA ALA A 142 -3.36 8.47 21.04
C ALA A 142 -4.31 7.47 20.38
N THR A 143 -4.04 6.17 20.49
CA THR A 143 -4.70 5.08 19.74
C THR A 143 -6.21 4.94 19.99
N ASP A 144 -6.76 5.62 20.98
CA ASP A 144 -8.20 5.73 21.23
C ASP A 144 -8.88 6.85 20.43
N VAL A 145 -8.10 7.79 19.86
CA VAL A 145 -8.56 8.90 19.00
C VAL A 145 -8.06 8.70 17.58
N ILE A 146 -6.79 8.31 17.44
CA ILE A 146 -6.11 7.98 16.20
C ILE A 146 -6.13 6.46 16.07
N THR A 147 -7.17 5.94 15.43
CA THR A 147 -7.44 4.49 15.40
C THR A 147 -6.74 3.75 14.27
N ASP A 148 -6.20 4.47 13.32
CA ASP A 148 -5.59 3.99 12.07
C ASP A 148 -4.31 4.79 11.77
N GLY A 149 -3.63 4.50 10.68
CA GLY A 149 -2.40 5.15 10.27
C GLY A 149 -1.15 4.27 10.51
N PRO A 150 0.04 4.76 10.13
CA PRO A 150 1.28 4.00 10.27
C PRO A 150 1.70 3.87 11.73
N SER A 151 2.12 2.68 12.12
CA SER A 151 2.49 2.34 13.50
C SER A 151 4.00 2.43 13.80
N TYR A 152 4.83 2.84 12.85
CA TYR A 152 6.30 2.88 13.00
C TYR A 152 6.79 3.66 14.23
N ALA A 153 6.16 4.79 14.55
CA ALA A 153 6.52 5.54 15.75
C ALA A 153 6.28 4.72 17.03
N ILE A 154 5.18 3.96 17.09
CA ILE A 154 4.83 3.10 18.24
C ILE A 154 5.80 1.91 18.33
N GLN A 155 6.19 1.33 17.17
CA GLN A 155 7.07 0.18 17.10
C GLN A 155 8.53 0.51 17.41
N ASP A 156 9.01 1.66 16.96
CA ASP A 156 10.45 1.95 16.89
C ASP A 156 10.95 2.97 17.91
N LEU A 157 10.11 3.90 18.40
CA LEU A 157 10.55 4.87 19.39
C LEU A 157 10.92 4.20 20.72
N ASP A 158 11.93 4.76 21.42
CA ASP A 158 12.40 4.25 22.72
C ASP A 158 11.42 4.62 23.84
N ILE A 159 10.20 4.07 23.71
CA ILE A 159 9.12 4.20 24.68
C ILE A 159 8.78 2.80 25.21
N PRO A 160 8.81 2.59 26.54
CA PRO A 160 8.48 1.29 27.12
C PRO A 160 7.05 0.86 26.80
N GLN A 161 6.85 -0.44 26.71
CA GLN A 161 5.54 -1.09 26.52
C GLN A 161 5.13 -1.86 27.78
N ASP A 162 3.83 -2.05 27.98
CA ASP A 162 3.29 -2.93 29.01
C ASP A 162 3.42 -4.41 28.62
N SER A 163 2.99 -5.31 29.51
CA SER A 163 3.01 -6.76 29.27
C SER A 163 2.12 -7.22 28.10
N SER A 164 1.22 -6.39 27.65
CA SER A 164 0.33 -6.64 26.49
C SER A 164 0.88 -6.05 25.19
N GLY A 165 2.04 -5.34 25.25
CA GLY A 165 2.66 -4.69 24.11
C GLY A 165 2.14 -3.29 23.80
N ASN A 166 1.31 -2.69 24.67
CA ASN A 166 0.82 -1.34 24.47
C ASN A 166 1.88 -0.32 24.97
N SER A 167 2.04 0.78 24.24
CA SER A 167 2.92 1.87 24.65
C SER A 167 2.52 2.45 26.01
N LEU A 168 3.48 2.68 26.89
CA LEU A 168 3.24 3.38 28.16
C LEU A 168 2.98 4.88 27.97
N TYR A 169 3.22 5.43 26.80
CA TYR A 169 2.77 6.78 26.43
C TYR A 169 1.44 6.68 25.68
N ALA A 170 0.41 7.35 26.18
CA ALA A 170 -0.95 7.26 25.64
C ALA A 170 -1.37 8.52 24.85
N GLY A 171 -0.40 9.21 24.24
CA GLY A 171 -0.66 10.37 23.39
C GLY A 171 -0.89 11.69 24.14
N PRO A 172 -1.01 12.80 23.38
CA PRO A 172 -1.04 14.16 23.96
C PRO A 172 -2.36 14.47 24.70
N TYR A 173 -3.43 13.77 24.40
CA TYR A 173 -4.75 14.04 25.02
C TYR A 173 -4.83 13.52 26.46
N LYS A 174 -4.24 12.35 26.74
CA LYS A 174 -4.21 11.75 28.09
C LYS A 174 -2.97 12.16 28.88
N LYS A 175 -1.86 12.43 28.20
CA LYS A 175 -0.54 12.75 28.79
C LYS A 175 0.03 11.67 29.71
N THR A 176 -0.58 10.49 29.77
CA THR A 176 -0.05 9.34 30.51
C THR A 176 1.29 8.95 29.90
N GLY A 177 2.34 8.82 30.72
CA GLY A 177 3.68 8.46 30.25
C GLY A 177 4.43 9.57 29.49
N GLN A 178 4.03 10.84 29.60
CA GLN A 178 4.63 11.97 28.87
C GLN A 178 6.17 12.01 29.01
N SER A 179 6.71 11.67 30.18
CA SER A 179 8.15 11.67 30.40
C SER A 179 8.91 10.63 29.56
N TYR A 180 8.28 9.54 29.16
CA TYR A 180 8.87 8.57 28.23
C TYR A 180 8.97 9.17 26.83
N PHE A 181 7.89 9.79 26.36
CA PHE A 181 7.86 10.47 25.07
C PHE A 181 8.86 11.63 25.00
N ASP A 182 8.97 12.44 26.06
CA ASP A 182 9.91 13.57 26.12
C ASP A 182 11.38 13.14 26.07
N LYS A 183 11.69 11.92 26.53
CA LYS A 183 13.02 11.31 26.38
C LYS A 183 13.25 10.77 24.98
N ALA A 184 12.23 10.14 24.38
CA ALA A 184 12.33 9.57 23.05
C ALA A 184 12.34 10.62 21.94
N VAL A 185 11.59 11.73 22.11
CA VAL A 185 11.47 12.81 21.12
C VAL A 185 11.73 14.15 21.79
N SER A 186 12.75 14.85 21.33
CA SER A 186 13.16 16.12 21.92
C SER A 186 13.45 17.19 20.88
N CYS A 187 13.30 18.45 21.27
CA CYS A 187 13.64 19.62 20.47
C CYS A 187 14.74 20.44 21.15
N ASN A 188 15.75 20.82 20.37
CA ASN A 188 16.72 21.84 20.75
C ASN A 188 16.73 22.92 19.66
N GLY A 189 16.10 24.07 19.95
CA GLY A 189 15.79 25.07 18.92
C GLY A 189 14.91 24.46 17.82
N GLN A 190 15.38 24.48 16.59
CA GLN A 190 14.71 23.88 15.44
C GLN A 190 15.21 22.46 15.12
N THR A 191 16.01 21.85 15.99
CA THR A 191 16.53 20.50 15.78
C THR A 191 15.67 19.48 16.55
N LEU A 192 14.97 18.63 15.81
CA LEU A 192 14.29 17.45 16.31
C LEU A 192 15.29 16.31 16.49
N THR A 193 15.26 15.63 17.64
CA THR A 193 16.00 14.39 17.88
C THR A 193 15.03 13.29 18.31
N VAL A 194 15.18 12.12 17.69
CA VAL A 194 14.37 10.93 17.94
C VAL A 194 15.29 9.79 18.37
N HIS A 195 14.95 9.12 19.47
CA HIS A 195 15.63 7.93 19.97
C HIS A 195 14.80 6.70 19.72
N LEU A 196 15.42 5.64 19.18
CA LEU A 196 14.78 4.37 18.82
C LEU A 196 15.17 3.27 19.83
N ASN A 197 14.25 2.33 20.02
CA ASN A 197 14.47 1.16 20.91
C ASN A 197 15.49 0.16 20.32
N LYS A 198 15.69 0.17 18.99
CA LYS A 198 16.65 -0.65 18.25
C LYS A 198 17.30 0.16 17.13
N PRO A 199 18.44 -0.29 16.55
CA PRO A 199 18.98 0.31 15.33
C PRO A 199 18.00 0.16 14.16
N VAL A 200 17.69 1.25 13.44
CA VAL A 200 16.93 1.25 12.19
C VAL A 200 17.69 2.12 11.20
N GLY A 201 18.32 1.49 10.20
CA GLY A 201 19.25 2.17 9.30
C GLY A 201 18.59 3.07 8.25
N ASP A 202 17.31 2.88 8.02
CA ASP A 202 16.47 3.56 7.03
C ASP A 202 15.28 4.31 7.66
N PHE A 203 15.31 4.57 8.96
CA PHE A 203 14.24 5.27 9.67
C PHE A 203 13.93 6.68 9.10
N ASN A 204 14.88 7.29 8.40
CA ASN A 204 14.66 8.58 7.74
C ASN A 204 13.61 8.52 6.63
N TYR A 205 13.33 7.36 6.03
CA TYR A 205 12.23 7.21 5.08
C TYR A 205 10.87 7.45 5.75
N PHE A 206 10.71 7.03 7.00
CA PHE A 206 9.49 7.34 7.74
C PHE A 206 9.27 8.86 7.90
N GLY A 207 10.34 9.66 7.91
CA GLY A 207 10.27 11.12 7.85
C GLY A 207 9.58 11.70 6.60
N ALA A 208 9.29 10.90 5.57
CA ALA A 208 8.48 11.29 4.41
C ALA A 208 6.98 11.10 4.62
N TYR A 209 6.58 10.46 5.71
CA TYR A 209 5.18 10.20 6.02
C TYR A 209 4.56 11.34 6.83
N PRO A 210 3.29 11.70 6.57
CA PRO A 210 2.60 12.74 7.32
C PRO A 210 2.53 12.49 8.82
N ALA A 211 2.53 11.23 9.26
CA ALA A 211 2.56 10.83 10.67
C ALA A 211 3.85 11.25 11.42
N MET A 212 4.94 11.53 10.68
CA MET A 212 6.15 12.16 11.18
C MET A 212 6.20 13.67 10.91
N GLY A 213 5.14 14.23 10.33
CA GLY A 213 5.05 15.65 10.00
C GLY A 213 4.45 16.49 11.12
N PRO A 214 4.53 17.82 10.97
CA PRO A 214 4.10 18.74 12.01
C PRO A 214 2.57 18.80 12.12
N VAL A 215 2.08 18.96 13.36
CA VAL A 215 0.71 19.35 13.67
C VAL A 215 0.75 20.52 14.66
N LYS A 216 0.04 21.60 14.33
CA LYS A 216 -0.04 22.76 15.23
C LYS A 216 -1.00 22.43 16.38
N GLN A 217 -0.48 22.30 17.60
CA GLN A 217 -1.25 21.90 18.78
C GLN A 217 -2.50 22.77 19.01
N SER A 218 -2.41 24.09 18.80
CA SER A 218 -3.53 25.02 19.00
C SER A 218 -4.64 24.88 17.96
N ALA A 219 -4.40 24.16 16.86
CA ALA A 219 -5.38 23.91 15.79
C ALA A 219 -5.92 22.47 15.85
N ASP A 220 -5.37 21.62 16.70
CA ASP A 220 -5.80 20.22 16.82
C ASP A 220 -7.19 20.13 17.46
N THR A 221 -8.06 19.40 16.82
CA THR A 221 -9.46 19.17 17.25
C THR A 221 -9.75 17.69 17.52
N GLY A 222 -8.70 16.89 17.77
CA GLY A 222 -8.79 15.45 17.99
C GLY A 222 -9.20 14.72 16.71
N ASP A 223 -10.19 13.83 16.81
CA ASP A 223 -10.77 13.09 15.69
C ASP A 223 -11.30 13.97 14.57
N LYS A 224 -11.80 15.18 14.91
CA LYS A 224 -12.33 16.15 13.95
C LYS A 224 -11.26 16.88 13.16
N TYR A 225 -9.97 16.75 13.53
CA TYR A 225 -8.87 17.32 12.76
C TYR A 225 -8.83 16.74 11.33
N ASP A 226 -9.35 15.53 11.15
CA ASP A 226 -9.54 14.86 9.86
C ASP A 226 -10.43 15.62 8.86
N ASN A 227 -11.21 16.60 9.29
CA ASN A 227 -12.07 17.38 8.40
C ASN A 227 -11.36 18.56 7.73
N ALA A 228 -10.43 19.21 8.44
CA ALA A 228 -9.80 20.44 7.98
C ALA A 228 -8.44 20.70 8.66
N PRO A 229 -7.43 19.85 8.45
CA PRO A 229 -6.09 20.10 8.98
C PRO A 229 -5.47 21.37 8.39
N LEU A 230 -4.62 22.04 9.18
CA LEU A 230 -3.81 23.14 8.66
C LEU A 230 -2.76 22.62 7.66
N SER A 231 -2.46 23.42 6.66
CA SER A 231 -1.52 23.09 5.61
C SER A 231 -0.17 23.79 5.82
N THR A 232 0.90 23.08 5.44
CA THR A 232 2.27 23.62 5.25
C THR A 232 2.67 23.64 3.77
N GLY A 233 1.86 23.01 2.91
CA GLY A 233 2.10 22.87 1.47
C GLY A 233 1.59 24.02 0.61
N PRO A 234 1.68 23.86 -0.73
CA PRO A 234 1.30 24.89 -1.70
C PRO A 234 -0.18 25.25 -1.73
N TYR A 235 -1.03 24.39 -1.20
CA TYR A 235 -2.49 24.61 -1.12
C TYR A 235 -2.98 24.48 0.31
N LYS A 236 -4.20 25.00 0.55
CA LYS A 236 -4.96 24.85 1.79
C LYS A 236 -6.39 24.46 1.48
N ILE A 237 -7.04 23.82 2.44
CA ILE A 237 -8.46 23.46 2.31
C ILE A 237 -9.31 24.72 2.35
N ALA A 238 -10.12 24.93 1.31
CA ALA A 238 -11.16 25.95 1.26
C ALA A 238 -12.50 25.38 1.70
N SER A 239 -12.80 24.13 1.33
CA SER A 239 -13.97 23.39 1.83
C SER A 239 -13.74 21.89 1.68
N ASN A 240 -14.31 21.12 2.62
CA ASN A 240 -14.41 19.66 2.56
C ASN A 240 -15.87 19.28 2.81
N LYS A 241 -16.55 18.80 1.76
CA LYS A 241 -17.97 18.38 1.81
C LYS A 241 -18.07 16.92 1.42
N ILE A 242 -18.17 16.04 2.40
CA ILE A 242 -18.33 14.59 2.22
C ILE A 242 -19.43 14.31 1.21
N GLY A 243 -19.23 13.38 0.30
CA GLY A 243 -20.15 13.02 -0.78
C GLY A 243 -20.24 14.04 -1.92
N THR A 244 -19.51 15.16 -1.84
CA THR A 244 -19.59 16.22 -2.86
C THR A 244 -18.23 16.59 -3.42
N ALA A 245 -17.38 17.27 -2.62
CA ALA A 245 -16.06 17.68 -3.05
C ALA A 245 -15.15 18.14 -1.91
N LEU A 246 -13.84 17.88 -2.08
CA LEU A 246 -12.75 18.57 -1.40
C LEU A 246 -12.21 19.66 -2.33
N THR A 247 -12.20 20.92 -1.87
CA THR A 247 -11.70 22.06 -2.65
C THR A 247 -10.47 22.64 -1.97
N LEU A 248 -9.38 22.69 -2.72
CA LEU A 248 -8.11 23.28 -2.30
C LEU A 248 -7.86 24.57 -3.10
N VAL A 249 -7.37 25.61 -2.41
CA VAL A 249 -6.92 26.87 -3.02
C VAL A 249 -5.47 27.13 -2.66
N ARG A 250 -4.76 27.96 -3.44
CA ARG A 250 -3.35 28.29 -3.15
C ARG A 250 -3.19 28.80 -1.73
N ASN A 251 -2.14 28.34 -1.06
CA ASN A 251 -1.74 28.82 0.25
C ASN A 251 -0.86 30.09 0.08
N PRO A 252 -1.33 31.27 0.49
CA PRO A 252 -0.57 32.51 0.30
C PRO A 252 0.68 32.58 1.19
N ASN A 253 0.80 31.74 2.19
CA ASN A 253 1.93 31.68 3.10
C ASN A 253 2.99 30.65 2.70
N TRP A 254 2.73 29.85 1.64
CA TRP A 254 3.71 28.93 1.07
C TRP A 254 4.64 29.68 0.10
N SER A 255 5.92 29.28 0.07
CA SER A 255 6.93 29.87 -0.80
C SER A 255 7.66 28.81 -1.61
N GLN A 256 7.66 28.97 -2.94
CA GLN A 256 8.44 28.14 -3.86
C GLN A 256 9.94 28.15 -3.55
N ALA A 257 10.48 29.27 -3.05
CA ALA A 257 11.90 29.38 -2.70
C ALA A 257 12.31 28.47 -1.50
N ALA A 258 11.34 28.13 -0.65
CA ALA A 258 11.55 27.24 0.49
C ALA A 258 11.18 25.77 0.22
N ASP A 259 10.63 25.48 -0.97
CA ASP A 259 10.15 24.16 -1.37
C ASP A 259 10.58 23.82 -2.80
N SER A 260 11.61 23.01 -2.94
CA SER A 260 12.17 22.62 -4.24
C SER A 260 11.45 21.44 -4.91
N THR A 261 10.43 20.87 -4.27
CA THR A 261 9.82 19.60 -4.69
C THR A 261 8.37 19.74 -5.13
N ARG A 262 7.69 20.82 -4.74
CA ARG A 262 6.27 21.07 -5.07
C ARG A 262 6.12 22.33 -5.90
N HIS A 263 4.98 22.41 -6.60
CA HIS A 263 4.58 23.58 -7.40
C HIS A 263 3.11 23.91 -7.16
N ALA A 264 2.76 25.20 -7.25
CA ALA A 264 1.38 25.66 -7.17
C ALA A 264 0.87 26.07 -8.55
N TYR A 265 0.89 25.16 -9.54
CA TYR A 265 0.49 25.48 -10.93
C TYR A 265 -1.00 25.80 -11.06
N PRO A 266 -1.99 24.95 -10.68
CA PRO A 266 -3.40 25.32 -10.72
C PRO A 266 -3.73 26.44 -9.73
N ASP A 267 -4.77 27.23 -10.01
CA ASP A 267 -5.32 28.18 -9.03
C ASP A 267 -6.12 27.45 -7.96
N GLN A 268 -6.75 26.35 -8.37
CA GLN A 268 -7.65 25.55 -7.54
C GLN A 268 -7.53 24.08 -7.90
N ILE A 269 -7.69 23.22 -6.90
CA ILE A 269 -7.81 21.76 -7.05
C ILE A 269 -9.14 21.35 -6.46
N VAL A 270 -9.92 20.58 -7.22
CA VAL A 270 -11.24 20.10 -6.79
C VAL A 270 -11.31 18.59 -6.98
N MET A 271 -11.36 17.85 -5.88
CA MET A 271 -11.66 16.43 -5.91
C MET A 271 -13.18 16.25 -5.81
N ARG A 272 -13.78 15.70 -6.86
CA ARG A 272 -15.20 15.39 -6.95
C ARG A 272 -15.46 14.00 -6.40
N PHE A 273 -16.26 13.92 -5.36
CA PHE A 273 -16.65 12.67 -4.71
C PHE A 273 -17.97 12.11 -5.24
N GLY A 274 -18.18 10.82 -5.04
CA GLY A 274 -19.44 10.13 -5.32
C GLY A 274 -19.78 10.04 -6.81
N VAL A 275 -18.81 10.19 -7.69
CA VAL A 275 -19.02 10.03 -9.13
C VAL A 275 -19.08 8.54 -9.47
N SER A 276 -20.23 8.05 -9.94
CA SER A 276 -20.39 6.64 -10.25
C SER A 276 -19.37 6.18 -11.30
N GLU A 277 -18.99 4.90 -11.24
CA GLU A 277 -18.00 4.30 -12.14
C GLU A 277 -18.35 4.53 -13.63
N ASP A 278 -19.63 4.39 -14.00
CA ASP A 278 -20.09 4.59 -15.38
C ASP A 278 -19.94 6.06 -15.83
N VAL A 279 -20.30 7.01 -14.97
CA VAL A 279 -20.15 8.44 -15.27
C VAL A 279 -18.68 8.82 -15.34
N ARG A 280 -17.84 8.34 -14.41
CA ARG A 280 -16.40 8.54 -14.41
C ARG A 280 -15.77 8.02 -15.70
N ASP A 281 -16.10 6.80 -16.10
CA ASP A 281 -15.56 6.20 -17.33
C ASP A 281 -15.94 7.02 -18.57
N GLN A 282 -17.20 7.53 -18.66
CA GLN A 282 -17.61 8.41 -19.76
C GLN A 282 -16.85 9.76 -19.75
N ILE A 283 -16.54 10.32 -18.57
CA ILE A 283 -15.73 11.55 -18.48
C ILE A 283 -14.39 11.37 -19.21
N PHE A 284 -13.70 10.25 -18.98
CA PHE A 284 -12.38 10.01 -19.57
C PHE A 284 -12.44 9.46 -21.00
N LEU A 285 -13.38 8.59 -21.31
CA LEU A 285 -13.55 8.06 -22.67
C LEU A 285 -13.89 9.18 -23.67
N ARG A 286 -14.74 10.13 -23.28
CA ARG A 286 -15.24 11.22 -24.12
C ARG A 286 -14.59 12.55 -23.89
N ASP A 287 -13.61 12.65 -22.97
CA ASP A 287 -12.96 13.90 -22.58
C ASP A 287 -13.93 15.00 -22.13
N GLN A 288 -14.98 14.63 -21.40
CA GLN A 288 -16.05 15.56 -20.98
C GLN A 288 -15.58 16.61 -19.98
N THR A 289 -14.49 16.34 -19.26
CA THR A 289 -13.82 17.28 -18.37
C THR A 289 -12.32 17.27 -18.72
N PRO A 290 -11.90 18.08 -19.71
CA PRO A 290 -10.53 18.00 -20.26
C PRO A 290 -9.41 18.26 -19.27
N ASN A 291 -9.68 18.93 -18.16
CA ASN A 291 -8.76 19.24 -17.06
C ASN A 291 -8.97 18.34 -15.83
N ALA A 292 -9.48 17.12 -16.03
CA ALA A 292 -9.66 16.14 -14.96
C ALA A 292 -8.57 15.06 -14.97
N VAL A 293 -8.31 14.53 -13.80
CA VAL A 293 -7.48 13.35 -13.50
C VAL A 293 -8.39 12.28 -12.90
N ASN A 294 -8.28 11.04 -13.37
CA ASN A 294 -8.95 9.91 -12.74
C ASN A 294 -8.19 9.54 -11.46
N TYR A 295 -8.87 9.59 -10.32
CA TYR A 295 -8.28 9.22 -9.04
C TYR A 295 -8.40 7.71 -8.77
N ASP A 296 -9.38 7.06 -9.41
CA ASP A 296 -9.56 5.61 -9.40
C ASP A 296 -9.07 5.00 -10.73
N ASN A 297 -9.50 3.79 -11.04
CA ASN A 297 -9.28 3.14 -12.34
C ASN A 297 -10.56 3.11 -13.16
N LEU A 298 -10.44 3.08 -14.49
CA LEU A 298 -11.57 2.71 -15.34
C LEU A 298 -12.01 1.27 -15.07
N GLN A 299 -13.29 1.00 -15.29
CA GLN A 299 -13.79 -0.37 -15.22
C GLN A 299 -13.05 -1.26 -16.22
N PRO A 300 -12.69 -2.51 -15.86
CA PRO A 300 -11.87 -3.39 -16.70
C PRO A 300 -12.33 -3.54 -18.16
N GLN A 301 -13.65 -3.58 -18.39
CA GLN A 301 -14.20 -3.69 -19.73
C GLN A 301 -13.93 -2.48 -20.63
N ASN A 302 -13.64 -1.31 -20.05
CA ASN A 302 -13.37 -0.06 -20.76
C ASN A 302 -11.87 0.17 -21.03
N LEU A 303 -10.97 -0.53 -20.33
CA LEU A 303 -9.52 -0.39 -20.47
C LEU A 303 -9.03 -0.68 -21.90
N PRO A 304 -9.39 -1.79 -22.56
CA PRO A 304 -8.97 -2.06 -23.95
C PRO A 304 -9.37 -0.94 -24.90
N THR A 305 -10.61 -0.46 -24.81
CA THR A 305 -11.12 0.64 -25.63
C THR A 305 -10.36 1.94 -25.40
N PHE A 306 -10.09 2.27 -24.15
CA PHE A 306 -9.35 3.48 -23.80
C PHE A 306 -7.90 3.44 -24.32
N PHE A 307 -7.18 2.36 -24.08
CA PHE A 307 -5.76 2.23 -24.42
C PHE A 307 -5.50 1.91 -25.91
N SER A 308 -6.53 1.57 -26.71
CA SER A 308 -6.43 1.41 -28.17
C SER A 308 -7.03 2.57 -28.97
N GLY A 309 -7.86 3.40 -28.35
CA GLY A 309 -8.57 4.48 -29.01
C GLY A 309 -7.65 5.58 -29.56
N ALA A 310 -7.90 6.07 -30.74
CA ALA A 310 -7.06 7.09 -31.40
C ALA A 310 -6.92 8.38 -30.59
N THR A 311 -7.97 8.79 -29.87
CA THR A 311 -8.04 10.04 -29.09
C THR A 311 -7.75 9.82 -27.61
N THR A 312 -7.80 8.59 -27.11
CA THR A 312 -7.68 8.28 -25.68
C THR A 312 -6.31 7.73 -25.29
N LYS A 313 -5.68 6.90 -26.15
CA LYS A 313 -4.44 6.18 -25.84
C LYS A 313 -3.28 7.07 -25.34
N ASN A 314 -3.24 8.33 -25.75
CA ASN A 314 -2.22 9.30 -25.32
C ASN A 314 -2.61 10.05 -24.03
N ARG A 315 -3.73 9.67 -23.41
CA ARG A 315 -4.25 10.21 -22.15
C ARG A 315 -4.34 9.14 -21.07
N GLY A 316 -3.50 8.12 -21.18
CA GLY A 316 -3.40 7.04 -20.21
C GLY A 316 -1.99 6.48 -20.10
N MET A 317 -1.65 6.01 -18.92
CA MET A 317 -0.47 5.19 -18.62
C MET A 317 -0.93 3.82 -18.14
N ASN A 318 -0.23 2.78 -18.58
CA ASN A 318 -0.38 1.40 -18.09
C ASN A 318 1.01 0.96 -17.63
N VAL A 319 1.22 0.83 -16.33
CA VAL A 319 2.54 0.72 -15.72
C VAL A 319 2.57 -0.37 -14.65
N THR A 320 3.76 -0.95 -14.39
CA THR A 320 3.96 -1.83 -13.24
C THR A 320 3.70 -1.03 -11.97
N SER A 321 2.84 -1.55 -11.13
CA SER A 321 2.50 -1.00 -9.82
C SER A 321 3.48 -1.50 -8.75
N PRO A 322 3.76 -0.76 -7.68
CA PRO A 322 4.50 -1.29 -6.54
C PRO A 322 3.64 -2.19 -5.63
N TYR A 323 2.36 -2.38 -5.98
CA TYR A 323 1.44 -3.14 -5.14
C TYR A 323 1.42 -4.62 -5.47
N THR A 324 1.62 -5.44 -4.44
CA THR A 324 1.22 -6.84 -4.41
C THR A 324 -0.21 -6.94 -3.91
N ARG A 325 -1.13 -7.49 -4.72
CA ARG A 325 -2.52 -7.71 -4.31
C ARG A 325 -2.69 -9.12 -3.78
N VAL A 326 -3.44 -9.26 -2.69
CA VAL A 326 -3.63 -10.55 -2.01
C VAL A 326 -5.04 -10.68 -1.45
N TYR A 327 -5.44 -11.93 -1.19
CA TYR A 327 -6.54 -12.27 -0.30
C TYR A 327 -5.93 -12.81 0.99
N SER A 328 -6.12 -12.10 2.11
CA SER A 328 -5.62 -12.49 3.43
C SER A 328 -6.63 -13.40 4.12
N MET A 329 -6.19 -14.57 4.59
CA MET A 329 -7.03 -15.54 5.31
C MET A 329 -6.87 -15.35 6.81
N ASN A 330 -7.96 -15.09 7.52
CA ASN A 330 -7.99 -15.00 8.97
C ASN A 330 -7.75 -16.39 9.58
N VAL A 331 -6.63 -16.53 10.27
CA VAL A 331 -6.22 -17.83 10.88
C VAL A 331 -6.53 -17.92 12.39
N ALA A 332 -7.27 -16.95 12.92
CA ALA A 332 -7.71 -17.01 14.31
C ALA A 332 -8.60 -18.24 14.57
N PRO A 333 -8.60 -18.77 15.82
CA PRO A 333 -9.47 -19.86 16.20
C PRO A 333 -10.95 -19.57 15.88
N GLY A 334 -11.59 -20.50 15.19
CA GLY A 334 -12.97 -20.36 14.72
C GLY A 334 -13.10 -19.75 13.31
N HIS A 335 -12.00 -19.36 12.68
CA HIS A 335 -11.92 -18.94 11.27
C HIS A 335 -11.22 -19.99 10.40
N LEU A 336 -10.14 -19.63 9.71
CA LEU A 336 -9.39 -20.52 8.81
C LEU A 336 -8.07 -21.01 9.48
N ASP A 337 -8.12 -21.44 10.71
CA ASP A 337 -6.99 -21.95 11.50
C ASP A 337 -6.41 -23.28 10.98
N CYS A 338 -7.10 -23.95 10.05
CA CYS A 338 -6.69 -25.22 9.45
C CYS A 338 -5.90 -25.03 8.15
N LEU A 339 -4.62 -25.45 8.13
CA LEU A 339 -3.76 -25.34 6.94
C LEU A 339 -4.32 -26.11 5.73
N ASP A 340 -4.88 -27.31 5.93
CA ASP A 340 -5.42 -28.12 4.82
C ASP A 340 -6.62 -27.40 4.15
N ILE A 341 -7.44 -26.66 4.92
CA ILE A 341 -8.55 -25.86 4.38
C ILE A 341 -8.00 -24.65 3.63
N ARG A 342 -7.00 -23.94 4.16
CA ARG A 342 -6.38 -22.80 3.44
C ARG A 342 -5.79 -23.25 2.10
N LYS A 343 -5.11 -24.41 2.10
CA LYS A 343 -4.63 -25.03 0.84
C LYS A 343 -5.79 -25.38 -0.09
N ALA A 344 -6.88 -25.97 0.42
CA ALA A 344 -8.02 -26.30 -0.41
C ALA A 344 -8.63 -25.05 -1.09
N ILE A 345 -8.74 -23.94 -0.37
CA ILE A 345 -9.19 -22.65 -0.92
C ILE A 345 -8.26 -22.19 -2.04
N PHE A 346 -6.94 -22.19 -1.80
CA PHE A 346 -5.94 -21.81 -2.79
C PHE A 346 -6.03 -22.66 -4.06
N PHE A 347 -6.00 -24.00 -3.92
CA PHE A 347 -6.01 -24.90 -5.07
C PHE A 347 -7.36 -24.95 -5.80
N ALA A 348 -8.48 -24.59 -5.14
CA ALA A 348 -9.78 -24.51 -5.79
C ALA A 348 -9.97 -23.21 -6.60
N THR A 349 -9.23 -22.15 -6.26
CA THR A 349 -9.43 -20.83 -6.87
C THR A 349 -9.06 -20.85 -8.35
N ASN A 350 -9.92 -20.27 -9.20
CA ASN A 350 -9.65 -20.07 -10.63
C ASN A 350 -9.02 -18.69 -10.83
N GLU A 351 -7.70 -18.62 -10.68
CA GLU A 351 -6.91 -17.37 -10.80
C GLU A 351 -6.96 -16.82 -12.23
N THR A 352 -6.91 -17.70 -13.23
CA THR A 352 -7.03 -17.32 -14.65
C THR A 352 -8.32 -16.54 -14.90
N ALA A 353 -9.46 -17.03 -14.40
CA ALA A 353 -10.75 -16.36 -14.60
C ALA A 353 -10.79 -14.98 -13.92
N ILE A 354 -10.22 -14.85 -12.70
CA ILE A 354 -10.14 -13.58 -11.98
C ILE A 354 -9.27 -12.59 -12.75
N ILE A 355 -8.08 -12.99 -13.19
CA ILE A 355 -7.18 -12.13 -13.98
C ILE A 355 -7.88 -11.69 -15.28
N GLN A 356 -8.54 -12.60 -15.99
CA GLN A 356 -9.27 -12.25 -17.22
C GLN A 356 -10.44 -11.27 -16.97
N ALA A 357 -11.19 -11.47 -15.88
CA ALA A 357 -12.29 -10.57 -15.51
C ALA A 357 -11.81 -9.14 -15.15
N ARG A 358 -10.56 -9.02 -14.78
CA ARG A 358 -9.88 -7.75 -14.47
C ARG A 358 -9.20 -7.11 -15.69
N GLY A 359 -9.27 -7.72 -16.87
CA GLY A 359 -8.70 -7.20 -18.12
C GLY A 359 -7.44 -7.94 -18.59
N GLY A 360 -7.17 -9.11 -18.00
CA GLY A 360 -6.00 -9.94 -18.28
C GLY A 360 -4.70 -9.40 -17.66
N GLU A 361 -3.62 -10.13 -17.89
CA GLU A 361 -2.29 -9.76 -17.37
C GLU A 361 -1.87 -8.35 -17.75
N LYS A 362 -2.28 -7.89 -18.92
CA LYS A 362 -1.95 -6.55 -19.42
C LYS A 362 -2.49 -5.43 -18.53
N PHE A 363 -3.65 -5.61 -17.90
CA PHE A 363 -4.35 -4.55 -17.16
C PHE A 363 -4.55 -4.86 -15.68
N TYR A 364 -4.33 -6.10 -15.27
CA TYR A 364 -4.43 -6.45 -13.85
C TYR A 364 -3.09 -6.84 -13.25
N GLY A 365 -2.25 -7.55 -14.00
CA GLY A 365 -0.96 -8.03 -13.54
C GLY A 365 -0.82 -9.55 -13.67
N VAL A 366 0.32 -10.06 -13.26
CA VAL A 366 0.66 -11.48 -13.34
C VAL A 366 0.50 -12.15 -11.98
N LEU A 367 0.27 -13.48 -11.98
CA LEU A 367 0.29 -14.25 -10.75
C LEU A 367 1.60 -14.07 -10.00
N GLY A 368 1.50 -13.77 -8.71
CA GLY A 368 2.62 -13.63 -7.82
C GLY A 368 2.83 -14.88 -6.96
N ASP A 369 4.07 -15.13 -6.63
CA ASP A 369 4.51 -16.24 -5.79
C ASP A 369 4.97 -15.79 -4.41
N ASN A 370 4.87 -14.49 -4.11
CA ASN A 370 5.43 -13.89 -2.92
C ASN A 370 4.60 -12.68 -2.47
N VAL A 371 4.62 -12.37 -1.18
CA VAL A 371 4.04 -11.12 -0.66
C VAL A 371 4.95 -9.92 -0.88
N ILE A 372 6.26 -10.12 -1.02
CA ILE A 372 7.24 -9.08 -1.37
C ILE A 372 7.21 -8.87 -2.89
N ASP A 373 7.02 -7.63 -3.32
CA ASP A 373 7.00 -7.26 -4.74
C ASP A 373 8.41 -7.39 -5.39
N PRO A 374 8.52 -7.89 -6.63
CA PRO A 374 9.79 -7.98 -7.37
C PRO A 374 10.53 -6.64 -7.55
N LEU A 375 9.87 -5.50 -7.42
CA LEU A 375 10.52 -4.18 -7.42
C LEU A 375 11.49 -4.01 -6.26
N LEU A 376 11.30 -4.75 -5.15
CA LEU A 376 12.27 -4.88 -4.07
C LEU A 376 13.32 -5.95 -4.41
N ALA A 377 14.02 -5.80 -5.51
CA ALA A 377 14.88 -6.82 -6.11
C ALA A 377 15.92 -7.44 -5.16
N LEU A 378 16.36 -6.68 -4.13
CA LEU A 378 17.29 -7.21 -3.13
C LEU A 378 16.59 -8.17 -2.15
N ASP A 379 15.34 -7.89 -1.79
CA ASP A 379 14.56 -8.62 -0.78
C ASP A 379 13.68 -9.72 -1.37
N TYR A 380 13.33 -9.58 -2.65
CA TYR A 380 12.53 -10.56 -3.36
C TYR A 380 13.35 -11.79 -3.75
N ALA A 381 12.75 -12.95 -3.63
CA ALA A 381 13.14 -14.17 -4.32
C ALA A 381 11.88 -15.00 -4.59
N PRO A 382 11.80 -15.71 -5.74
CA PRO A 382 10.70 -16.66 -5.96
C PRO A 382 10.61 -17.64 -4.81
N THR A 383 9.39 -17.90 -4.32
CA THR A 383 9.15 -18.90 -3.28
C THR A 383 8.95 -20.28 -3.90
N THR A 384 9.10 -21.33 -3.09
CA THR A 384 8.75 -22.71 -3.48
C THR A 384 7.35 -23.04 -3.00
N GLY A 385 6.67 -23.97 -3.65
CA GLY A 385 5.27 -24.29 -3.33
C GLY A 385 4.29 -23.26 -3.93
N ASN A 386 3.09 -23.15 -3.42
CA ASN A 386 2.03 -22.26 -3.93
C ASN A 386 1.86 -22.42 -5.45
N ILE A 387 2.06 -21.38 -6.25
CA ILE A 387 1.95 -21.46 -7.71
C ILE A 387 3.03 -22.34 -8.36
N HIS A 388 4.09 -22.70 -7.64
CA HIS A 388 5.12 -23.63 -8.06
C HIS A 388 4.89 -25.07 -7.56
N ASP A 389 3.81 -25.32 -6.82
CA ASP A 389 3.42 -26.69 -6.42
C ASP A 389 2.99 -27.50 -7.67
N PRO A 390 3.44 -28.76 -7.83
CA PRO A 390 3.05 -29.60 -8.97
C PRO A 390 1.53 -29.82 -9.13
N ASN A 391 0.76 -29.62 -8.07
CA ASN A 391 -0.70 -29.71 -8.10
C ASN A 391 -1.38 -28.37 -8.43
N PHE A 392 -0.65 -27.27 -8.53
CA PHE A 392 -1.23 -25.99 -8.88
C PHE A 392 -1.65 -25.96 -10.35
N LEU A 393 -2.89 -25.57 -10.58
CA LEU A 393 -3.45 -25.27 -11.90
C LEU A 393 -4.07 -23.87 -11.81
N PRO A 394 -3.70 -22.94 -12.68
CA PRO A 394 -4.24 -21.56 -12.64
C PRO A 394 -5.77 -21.50 -12.81
N GLU A 395 -6.38 -22.53 -13.43
CA GLU A 395 -7.83 -22.70 -13.57
C GLU A 395 -8.50 -23.32 -12.35
N GLY A 396 -7.72 -23.69 -11.34
CA GLY A 396 -8.14 -24.40 -10.15
C GLY A 396 -8.06 -25.93 -10.27
N ASN A 397 -7.54 -26.60 -9.25
CA ASN A 397 -7.43 -28.05 -9.16
C ASN A 397 -8.45 -28.58 -8.14
N LEU A 398 -9.71 -28.75 -8.58
CA LEU A 398 -10.77 -29.24 -7.71
C LEU A 398 -10.52 -30.63 -7.15
N PHE A 399 -9.87 -31.52 -7.91
CA PHE A 399 -9.55 -32.85 -7.43
C PHE A 399 -8.61 -32.81 -6.20
N TYR A 400 -7.56 -32.00 -6.31
CA TYR A 400 -6.63 -31.83 -5.21
C TYR A 400 -7.26 -31.07 -4.03
N ALA A 401 -8.06 -30.03 -4.30
CA ALA A 401 -8.81 -29.31 -3.29
C ALA A 401 -9.75 -30.22 -2.49
N HIS A 402 -10.49 -31.11 -3.15
CA HIS A 402 -11.32 -32.11 -2.46
C HIS A 402 -10.51 -33.06 -1.58
N SER A 403 -9.33 -33.51 -2.04
CA SER A 403 -8.46 -34.37 -1.23
C SER A 403 -7.99 -33.69 0.05
N LEU A 404 -7.69 -32.38 -0.04
CA LEU A 404 -7.33 -31.55 1.11
C LEU A 404 -8.50 -31.35 2.07
N MET A 405 -9.71 -31.13 1.56
CA MET A 405 -10.92 -31.07 2.39
C MET A 405 -11.20 -32.40 3.12
N GLN A 406 -11.02 -33.53 2.44
CA GLN A 406 -11.13 -34.85 3.09
C GLN A 406 -10.08 -35.03 4.19
N LYS A 407 -8.85 -34.59 3.96
CA LYS A 407 -7.79 -34.60 4.98
C LYS A 407 -8.15 -33.71 6.16
N ALA A 408 -8.69 -32.50 5.90
CA ALA A 408 -9.12 -31.55 6.92
C ALA A 408 -10.21 -32.14 7.86
N ALA A 409 -11.07 -33.01 7.36
CA ALA A 409 -12.08 -33.70 8.18
C ALA A 409 -11.46 -34.48 9.34
N THR A 410 -10.22 -34.95 9.20
CA THR A 410 -9.48 -35.67 10.25
C THR A 410 -8.45 -34.85 10.98
N SER A 411 -7.71 -33.97 10.27
CA SER A 411 -6.65 -33.14 10.85
C SER A 411 -7.18 -31.97 11.68
N CYS A 412 -8.32 -31.39 11.30
CA CYS A 412 -8.95 -30.24 11.97
C CYS A 412 -10.50 -30.32 11.90
N PRO A 413 -11.11 -31.30 12.58
CA PRO A 413 -12.54 -31.62 12.43
C PRO A 413 -13.47 -30.48 12.84
N ALA A 414 -13.09 -29.63 13.78
CA ALA A 414 -13.89 -28.50 14.23
C ALA A 414 -14.03 -27.46 13.13
N THR A 415 -12.91 -27.01 12.54
CA THR A 415 -12.87 -26.02 11.46
C THR A 415 -13.51 -26.59 10.19
N TYR A 416 -13.23 -27.85 9.86
CA TYR A 416 -13.88 -28.54 8.74
C TYR A 416 -15.41 -28.53 8.88
N LYS A 417 -15.94 -28.90 10.06
CA LYS A 417 -17.38 -28.87 10.33
C LYS A 417 -17.96 -27.46 10.18
N ARG A 418 -17.28 -26.45 10.75
CA ARG A 418 -17.73 -25.06 10.63
C ARG A 418 -17.81 -24.64 9.16
N VAL A 419 -16.72 -24.82 8.40
CA VAL A 419 -16.62 -24.39 7.00
C VAL A 419 -17.65 -25.10 6.12
N THR A 420 -17.87 -26.40 6.33
CA THR A 420 -18.84 -27.17 5.52
C THR A 420 -20.30 -26.94 5.91
N GLN A 421 -20.59 -26.54 7.15
CA GLN A 421 -21.96 -26.31 7.63
C GLN A 421 -22.38 -24.84 7.53
N ASN A 422 -21.48 -23.90 7.89
CA ASN A 422 -21.80 -22.47 7.98
C ASN A 422 -21.25 -21.67 6.78
N GLY A 423 -20.31 -22.26 6.03
CA GLY A 423 -19.58 -21.56 4.98
C GLY A 423 -18.52 -20.61 5.54
N ILE A 424 -17.98 -19.80 4.63
CA ILE A 424 -17.01 -18.73 4.94
C ILE A 424 -17.53 -17.38 4.42
N VAL A 425 -17.01 -16.29 4.99
CA VAL A 425 -17.35 -14.93 4.59
C VAL A 425 -16.09 -14.22 4.09
N MET A 426 -16.23 -13.43 3.02
CA MET A 426 -15.14 -12.63 2.48
C MET A 426 -15.53 -11.18 2.35
N ASP A 427 -14.64 -10.28 2.81
CA ASP A 427 -14.78 -8.84 2.76
C ASP A 427 -14.20 -8.26 1.47
N PHE A 428 -15.00 -7.44 0.79
CA PHE A 428 -14.61 -6.67 -0.40
C PHE A 428 -15.02 -5.20 -0.27
N GLY A 429 -14.27 -4.31 -0.91
CA GLY A 429 -14.76 -2.98 -1.23
C GLY A 429 -15.93 -3.04 -2.21
N ASP A 430 -16.94 -2.18 -2.06
CA ASP A 430 -18.13 -2.17 -2.94
C ASP A 430 -17.81 -1.55 -4.31
N THR A 431 -17.31 -2.39 -5.22
CA THR A 431 -17.05 -2.03 -6.61
C THR A 431 -17.62 -3.09 -7.56
N ALA A 432 -17.94 -2.68 -8.80
CA ALA A 432 -18.41 -3.61 -9.83
C ALA A 432 -17.36 -4.70 -10.15
N ALA A 433 -16.08 -4.36 -10.06
CA ALA A 433 -14.99 -5.30 -10.29
C ALA A 433 -14.94 -6.39 -9.20
N TYR A 434 -15.03 -6.02 -7.91
CA TYR A 434 -15.05 -7.01 -6.83
C TYR A 434 -16.33 -7.85 -6.81
N LYS A 435 -17.47 -7.30 -7.25
CA LYS A 435 -18.70 -8.10 -7.43
C LYS A 435 -18.52 -9.18 -8.51
N ARG A 436 -17.74 -8.92 -9.56
CA ARG A 436 -17.38 -9.95 -10.55
C ARG A 436 -16.44 -11.01 -9.98
N ASP A 437 -15.40 -10.61 -9.24
CA ASP A 437 -14.51 -11.57 -8.58
C ASP A 437 -15.29 -12.48 -7.61
N ALA A 438 -16.23 -11.92 -6.85
CA ALA A 438 -17.07 -12.66 -5.92
C ALA A 438 -17.86 -13.78 -6.63
N VAL A 439 -18.38 -13.54 -7.82
CA VAL A 439 -19.09 -14.57 -8.60
C VAL A 439 -18.14 -15.71 -8.98
N LEU A 440 -16.93 -15.40 -9.41
CA LEU A 440 -15.91 -16.39 -9.80
C LEU A 440 -15.43 -17.21 -8.61
N LEU A 441 -15.09 -16.54 -7.50
CA LEU A 441 -14.70 -17.19 -6.25
C LEU A 441 -15.81 -18.09 -5.72
N LYS A 442 -17.06 -17.62 -5.72
CA LYS A 442 -18.22 -18.42 -5.32
C LYS A 442 -18.35 -19.70 -6.13
N SER A 443 -18.22 -19.59 -7.46
CA SER A 443 -18.30 -20.74 -8.36
C SER A 443 -17.20 -21.76 -8.04
N ALA A 444 -15.96 -21.32 -7.90
CA ALA A 444 -14.80 -22.17 -7.68
C ALA A 444 -14.84 -22.85 -6.30
N LEU A 445 -15.09 -22.10 -5.23
CA LEU A 445 -15.08 -22.62 -3.85
C LEU A 445 -16.29 -23.52 -3.57
N ASN A 446 -17.49 -23.16 -4.08
CA ASN A 446 -18.65 -24.03 -3.96
C ASN A 446 -18.43 -25.37 -4.66
N ALA A 447 -17.76 -25.39 -5.82
CA ALA A 447 -17.39 -26.63 -6.50
C ALA A 447 -16.42 -27.49 -5.68
N ALA A 448 -15.60 -26.90 -4.79
CA ALA A 448 -14.74 -27.59 -3.86
C ALA A 448 -15.44 -27.99 -2.54
N GLY A 449 -16.75 -27.73 -2.40
CA GLY A 449 -17.54 -28.01 -1.19
C GLY A 449 -17.42 -26.94 -0.09
N ILE A 450 -16.88 -25.76 -0.41
CA ILE A 450 -16.71 -24.63 0.50
C ILE A 450 -17.73 -23.55 0.11
N GLN A 451 -18.79 -23.41 0.92
CA GLN A 451 -19.78 -22.33 0.70
C GLN A 451 -19.15 -20.98 1.08
N ILE A 452 -19.33 -19.95 0.22
CA ILE A 452 -18.80 -18.61 0.49
C ILE A 452 -19.88 -17.54 0.26
N THR A 453 -19.91 -16.57 1.15
CA THR A 453 -20.69 -15.33 1.05
C THR A 453 -19.77 -14.12 1.09
N PHE A 454 -20.28 -12.95 0.67
CA PHE A 454 -19.48 -11.74 0.52
C PHE A 454 -20.12 -10.58 1.23
N ASN A 455 -19.29 -9.81 1.93
CA ASN A 455 -19.63 -8.55 2.56
C ASN A 455 -19.02 -7.43 1.71
N PHE A 456 -19.86 -6.53 1.17
CA PHE A 456 -19.41 -5.41 0.34
C PHE A 456 -19.45 -4.12 1.17
N ILE A 457 -18.28 -3.59 1.49
CA ILE A 457 -18.07 -2.41 2.32
C ILE A 457 -17.87 -1.19 1.40
N PRO A 458 -18.52 -0.05 1.67
CA PRO A 458 -18.29 1.18 0.92
C PRO A 458 -16.81 1.53 0.81
N THR A 459 -16.32 1.89 -0.38
CA THR A 459 -14.89 2.08 -0.67
C THR A 459 -14.22 3.10 0.24
N GLY A 460 -14.91 4.19 0.61
CA GLY A 460 -14.37 5.23 1.49
C GLY A 460 -14.28 4.83 2.98
N SER A 461 -14.72 3.63 3.36
CA SER A 461 -14.60 3.09 4.73
C SER A 461 -14.02 1.68 4.76
N TYR A 462 -13.61 1.17 3.61
CA TYR A 462 -13.14 -0.21 3.48
C TYR A 462 -11.93 -0.49 4.36
N TRP A 463 -10.93 0.36 4.32
CA TRP A 463 -9.69 0.13 5.07
C TRP A 463 -9.88 0.28 6.58
N SER A 464 -10.65 1.27 7.04
CA SER A 464 -10.99 1.40 8.46
C SER A 464 -11.83 0.22 8.98
N TYR A 465 -12.54 -0.47 8.09
CA TYR A 465 -13.24 -1.71 8.41
C TYR A 465 -12.28 -2.88 8.46
N ALA A 466 -11.51 -3.08 7.38
CA ALA A 466 -10.61 -4.22 7.20
C ALA A 466 -9.46 -4.26 8.22
N GLN A 467 -8.97 -3.11 8.68
CA GLN A 467 -7.92 -3.02 9.70
C GLN A 467 -8.45 -3.17 11.15
N ASN A 468 -9.73 -3.46 11.33
CA ASN A 468 -10.29 -3.69 12.66
C ASN A 468 -10.44 -5.20 12.92
N PRO A 469 -9.57 -5.84 13.73
CA PRO A 469 -9.60 -7.28 13.96
C PRO A 469 -10.92 -7.82 14.49
N ALA A 470 -11.73 -6.96 15.15
CA ALA A 470 -13.05 -7.35 15.65
C ALA A 470 -14.15 -7.41 14.56
N LYS A 471 -13.82 -6.95 13.34
CA LYS A 471 -14.74 -6.91 12.19
C LYS A 471 -14.31 -7.82 11.05
N GLU A 472 -13.07 -8.31 11.09
CA GLU A 472 -12.53 -9.17 10.04
C GLU A 472 -13.31 -10.50 9.95
N ASP A 473 -13.80 -10.81 8.77
CA ASP A 473 -14.38 -12.10 8.44
C ASP A 473 -13.30 -13.16 8.14
N ASP A 474 -13.65 -14.25 7.44
CA ASP A 474 -12.72 -15.35 7.17
C ASP A 474 -11.63 -14.98 6.14
N ILE A 475 -11.97 -14.10 5.19
CA ILE A 475 -11.04 -13.65 4.14
C ILE A 475 -11.25 -12.16 3.91
N VAL A 476 -10.14 -11.43 3.81
CA VAL A 476 -10.14 -9.99 3.52
C VAL A 476 -9.35 -9.75 2.23
N ARG A 477 -9.92 -9.00 1.29
CA ARG A 477 -9.16 -8.54 0.12
C ARG A 477 -8.18 -7.46 0.56
N SER A 478 -6.91 -7.65 0.25
CA SER A 478 -5.82 -6.78 0.68
C SER A 478 -4.83 -6.48 -0.45
N GLY A 479 -3.80 -5.78 -0.13
CA GLY A 479 -2.64 -5.51 -0.96
C GLY A 479 -1.72 -4.52 -0.28
N TRP A 480 -0.47 -4.58 -0.63
CA TRP A 480 0.57 -3.76 -0.03
C TRP A 480 1.56 -3.25 -1.08
N ALA A 481 2.10 -2.09 -0.86
CA ALA A 481 3.32 -1.61 -1.50
C ALA A 481 4.28 -1.23 -0.38
N ALA A 482 5.54 -1.62 -0.50
CA ALA A 482 6.54 -1.24 0.48
C ALA A 482 6.59 0.27 0.66
N ASP A 483 6.57 0.74 1.90
CA ASP A 483 6.58 2.17 2.23
C ASP A 483 7.90 2.85 1.83
N TRP A 484 8.99 2.06 1.81
CA TRP A 484 10.28 2.44 1.23
C TRP A 484 10.99 1.17 0.71
N PRO A 485 12.09 1.30 -0.08
CA PRO A 485 12.68 0.15 -0.78
C PRO A 485 13.41 -0.83 0.14
N ASN A 486 12.67 -1.40 1.09
CA ASN A 486 13.11 -2.45 2.03
C ASN A 486 11.90 -3.24 2.52
N ALA A 487 11.94 -4.57 2.47
CA ALA A 487 10.89 -5.44 2.99
C ALA A 487 10.72 -5.37 4.53
N SER A 488 11.50 -4.52 5.21
CA SER A 488 11.23 -4.10 6.58
C SER A 488 9.89 -3.38 6.74
N THR A 489 9.27 -2.95 5.63
CA THR A 489 7.95 -2.32 5.57
C THR A 489 6.88 -3.22 4.95
N ASP A 490 7.21 -4.45 4.60
CA ASP A 490 6.26 -5.46 4.12
C ASP A 490 5.98 -6.50 5.22
N ILE A 491 7.01 -7.28 5.56
CA ILE A 491 6.86 -8.44 6.45
C ILE A 491 6.38 -8.07 7.85
N PRO A 492 6.91 -7.02 8.53
CA PRO A 492 6.40 -6.61 9.82
C PRO A 492 4.94 -6.14 9.78
N ASP A 493 4.56 -5.34 8.78
CA ASP A 493 3.22 -4.78 8.66
C ASP A 493 2.17 -5.84 8.32
N PHE A 494 2.52 -6.82 7.50
CA PHE A 494 1.63 -7.95 7.20
C PHE A 494 1.48 -8.95 8.35
N PHE A 495 2.51 -9.13 9.20
CA PHE A 495 2.57 -10.33 10.05
C PHE A 495 2.85 -10.08 11.54
N LEU A 496 3.22 -8.88 11.97
CA LEU A 496 3.26 -8.57 13.40
C LEU A 496 1.87 -8.18 13.91
N LYS A 497 1.57 -8.51 15.17
CA LYS A 497 0.30 -8.14 15.82
C LYS A 497 0.06 -6.63 15.84
N ASP A 498 1.13 -5.87 15.98
CA ASP A 498 1.18 -4.41 15.97
C ASP A 498 1.53 -3.83 14.59
N GLY A 499 1.56 -4.68 13.56
CA GLY A 499 1.68 -4.29 12.16
C GLY A 499 0.42 -3.58 11.66
N GLY A 500 0.61 -2.54 10.82
CA GLY A 500 -0.51 -1.72 10.34
C GLY A 500 -1.50 -2.46 9.42
N PHE A 501 -1.11 -3.61 8.89
CA PHE A 501 -1.87 -4.39 7.90
C PHE A 501 -1.90 -5.90 8.16
N ASN A 502 -1.82 -6.33 9.43
CA ASN A 502 -2.00 -7.74 9.77
C ASN A 502 -3.49 -8.12 9.68
N LEU A 503 -3.95 -8.45 8.47
CA LEU A 503 -5.33 -8.85 8.16
C LEU A 503 -5.54 -10.37 8.18
N ASN A 504 -4.60 -11.15 8.69
CA ASN A 504 -4.70 -12.60 8.79
C ASN A 504 -4.69 -13.12 10.23
N GLN A 505 -4.52 -12.23 11.21
CA GLN A 505 -4.49 -12.57 12.65
C GLN A 505 -3.55 -13.74 13.01
N ASN A 506 -2.45 -13.90 12.26
CA ASN A 506 -1.47 -14.98 12.46
C ASN A 506 -0.82 -14.98 13.86
N TYR A 507 -0.97 -13.89 14.61
CA TYR A 507 -0.50 -13.80 15.99
C TYR A 507 -1.26 -14.74 16.95
N THR A 508 -2.32 -15.38 16.47
CA THR A 508 -3.03 -16.45 17.19
C THR A 508 -2.48 -17.84 16.88
N ASP A 509 -1.60 -17.96 15.85
CA ASP A 509 -0.96 -19.23 15.46
C ASP A 509 0.08 -19.67 16.50
N PRO A 510 0.16 -20.97 16.87
CA PRO A 510 1.17 -21.48 17.79
C PRO A 510 2.62 -21.21 17.39
N GLY A 511 2.90 -21.07 16.08
CA GLY A 511 4.23 -20.76 15.54
C GLY A 511 4.61 -19.28 15.61
N TYR A 512 3.67 -18.41 15.94
CA TYR A 512 3.86 -16.96 15.87
C TYR A 512 5.04 -16.41 16.67
N ALA A 513 5.23 -16.89 17.91
CA ALA A 513 6.31 -16.40 18.76
C ALA A 513 7.69 -16.56 18.12
N ALA A 514 7.94 -17.72 17.48
CA ALA A 514 9.18 -18.00 16.77
C ALA A 514 9.30 -17.17 15.48
N TYR A 515 8.20 -16.97 14.77
CA TYR A 515 8.16 -16.13 13.56
C TYR A 515 8.41 -14.65 13.90
N LYS A 516 7.73 -14.11 14.91
CA LYS A 516 7.96 -12.76 15.45
C LYS A 516 9.44 -12.52 15.83
N ALA A 517 10.05 -13.48 16.54
CA ALA A 517 11.45 -13.38 16.94
C ALA A 517 12.39 -13.24 15.73
N LYS A 518 12.10 -13.95 14.63
CA LYS A 518 12.87 -13.83 13.38
C LYS A 518 12.63 -12.48 12.68
N ILE A 519 11.41 -11.96 12.68
CA ILE A 519 11.11 -10.62 12.15
C ILE A 519 11.90 -9.56 12.93
N VAL A 520 11.85 -9.59 14.26
CA VAL A 520 12.59 -8.65 15.12
C VAL A 520 14.09 -8.73 14.87
N ALA A 521 14.63 -9.95 14.70
CA ALA A 521 16.05 -10.13 14.36
C ALA A 521 16.40 -9.52 12.99
N ALA A 522 15.52 -9.67 11.99
CA ALA A 522 15.72 -9.07 10.67
C ALA A 522 15.63 -7.54 10.70
N GLN A 523 14.71 -6.96 11.49
CA GLN A 523 14.64 -5.52 11.68
C GLN A 523 15.92 -4.95 12.31
N GLY A 524 16.55 -5.69 13.22
CA GLY A 524 17.80 -5.29 13.89
C GLY A 524 19.09 -5.57 13.09
N GLU A 525 19.02 -6.28 11.95
CA GLU A 525 20.20 -6.60 11.14
C GLU A 525 20.64 -5.38 10.30
N THR A 526 21.84 -4.90 10.55
CA THR A 526 22.39 -3.71 9.87
C THR A 526 23.14 -4.03 8.57
N ASN A 527 23.53 -5.28 8.37
CA ASN A 527 24.09 -5.73 7.08
C ASN A 527 22.94 -5.98 6.10
N ARG A 528 22.75 -5.10 5.15
CA ARG A 528 21.62 -5.11 4.22
C ARG A 528 21.47 -6.41 3.42
N ALA A 529 22.58 -7.06 3.05
CA ALA A 529 22.53 -8.33 2.32
C ALA A 529 22.07 -9.50 3.20
N LYS A 530 22.51 -9.53 4.47
CA LYS A 530 22.03 -10.51 5.45
C LYS A 530 20.55 -10.26 5.79
N GLN A 531 20.17 -9.00 5.98
CA GLN A 531 18.79 -8.60 6.23
C GLN A 531 17.87 -9.08 5.10
N ALA A 532 18.27 -8.86 3.83
CA ALA A 532 17.53 -9.31 2.67
C ALA A 532 17.35 -10.83 2.63
N ALA A 533 18.37 -11.60 2.99
CA ALA A 533 18.26 -13.06 3.09
C ALA A 533 17.28 -13.51 4.17
N MET A 534 17.19 -12.75 5.26
CA MET A 534 16.22 -13.01 6.34
C MET A 534 14.79 -12.71 5.86
N TRP A 535 14.57 -11.59 5.14
CA TRP A 535 13.27 -11.26 4.57
C TRP A 535 12.78 -12.32 3.60
N LYS A 536 13.65 -12.82 2.70
CA LYS A 536 13.34 -13.92 1.79
C LYS A 536 12.88 -15.18 2.53
N SER A 537 13.57 -15.54 3.61
CA SER A 537 13.20 -16.71 4.42
C SER A 537 11.86 -16.53 5.16
N LEU A 538 11.57 -15.30 5.62
CA LEU A 538 10.32 -14.96 6.29
C LEU A 538 9.14 -14.96 5.32
N ALA A 539 9.35 -14.44 4.12
CA ALA A 539 8.35 -14.49 3.04
C ALA A 539 8.05 -15.95 2.66
N GLN A 540 9.07 -16.80 2.45
CA GLN A 540 8.87 -18.23 2.18
C GLN A 540 8.02 -18.89 3.28
N TYR A 541 8.32 -18.61 4.55
CA TYR A 541 7.55 -19.17 5.66
C TYR A 541 6.07 -18.75 5.61
N SER A 542 5.77 -17.47 5.35
CA SER A 542 4.39 -17.00 5.26
C SER A 542 3.63 -17.66 4.10
N MET A 543 4.32 -17.91 3.00
CA MET A 543 3.76 -18.61 1.83
C MET A 543 3.51 -20.10 2.14
N ASP A 544 4.38 -20.75 2.88
CA ASP A 544 4.18 -22.15 3.33
C ASP A 544 2.99 -22.31 4.26
N GLN A 545 2.63 -21.26 5.02
CA GLN A 545 1.45 -21.23 5.87
C GLN A 545 0.14 -20.92 5.11
N TYR A 546 0.21 -20.51 3.85
CA TYR A 546 -0.97 -20.10 3.09
C TYR A 546 -1.81 -19.05 3.84
N TRP A 547 -1.14 -18.06 4.46
CA TRP A 547 -1.86 -16.95 5.10
C TRP A 547 -2.47 -16.00 4.06
N ASN A 548 -1.91 -15.99 2.84
CA ASN A 548 -2.39 -15.23 1.71
C ASN A 548 -2.54 -16.13 0.47
N PHE A 549 -3.47 -15.79 -0.41
CA PHE A 549 -3.65 -16.41 -1.72
C PHE A 549 -4.11 -15.37 -2.75
N GLY A 550 -4.30 -15.77 -4.01
CA GLY A 550 -4.72 -14.84 -5.06
C GLY A 550 -3.72 -13.70 -5.24
N ILE A 551 -2.41 -14.03 -5.15
CA ILE A 551 -1.36 -13.02 -5.22
C ILE A 551 -1.18 -12.56 -6.65
N VAL A 552 -1.18 -11.23 -6.84
CA VAL A 552 -0.97 -10.61 -8.14
C VAL A 552 0.03 -9.47 -7.99
N PHE A 553 1.10 -9.51 -8.78
CA PHE A 553 1.98 -8.38 -9.01
C PHE A 553 1.28 -7.44 -9.98
N GLU A 554 0.78 -6.32 -9.45
CA GLU A 554 -0.21 -5.48 -10.11
C GLU A 554 0.36 -4.67 -11.27
N VAL A 555 -0.47 -4.49 -12.29
CA VAL A 555 -0.33 -3.44 -13.31
C VAL A 555 -1.42 -2.40 -13.07
N GLN A 556 -1.03 -1.14 -13.00
CA GLN A 556 -1.91 -0.02 -12.67
C GLN A 556 -2.10 0.91 -13.87
N GLN A 557 -3.30 1.46 -14.00
CA GLN A 557 -3.66 2.34 -15.09
C GLN A 557 -3.99 3.73 -14.56
N PHE A 558 -3.57 4.74 -15.29
CA PHE A 558 -3.84 6.15 -15.01
C PHE A 558 -4.46 6.80 -16.23
N GLN A 559 -5.48 7.64 -16.04
CA GLN A 559 -6.15 8.34 -17.11
C GLN A 559 -6.34 9.82 -16.75
N TRP A 560 -6.28 10.68 -17.76
CA TRP A 560 -6.44 12.12 -17.62
C TRP A 560 -7.10 12.75 -18.83
N GLY A 561 -7.63 13.96 -18.66
CA GLY A 561 -8.22 14.75 -19.72
C GLY A 561 -7.17 15.46 -20.58
N SER A 562 -7.54 15.84 -21.78
CA SER A 562 -6.63 16.40 -22.81
C SER A 562 -5.91 17.68 -22.38
N LYS A 563 -6.51 18.45 -21.46
CA LYS A 563 -5.92 19.69 -20.91
C LYS A 563 -5.07 19.48 -19.64
N VAL A 564 -4.83 18.26 -19.20
CA VAL A 564 -3.88 18.01 -18.13
C VAL A 564 -2.47 17.90 -18.70
N GLY A 565 -1.51 18.60 -18.12
CA GLY A 565 -0.09 18.56 -18.46
C GLY A 565 0.78 18.17 -17.27
N GLY A 566 2.07 17.89 -17.51
CA GLY A 566 3.02 17.47 -16.48
C GLY A 566 2.77 16.07 -15.94
N VAL A 567 2.09 15.23 -16.70
CA VAL A 567 1.71 13.87 -16.29
C VAL A 567 2.90 12.96 -16.38
N ASP A 568 3.19 12.28 -15.27
CA ASP A 568 4.16 11.19 -15.18
C ASP A 568 3.75 10.24 -14.04
N TYR A 569 4.44 9.11 -13.93
CA TYR A 569 4.22 8.11 -12.89
C TYR A 569 5.22 8.24 -11.75
N TRP A 570 4.73 8.32 -10.53
CA TRP A 570 5.53 8.41 -9.31
C TRP A 570 5.60 7.03 -8.64
N LEU A 571 6.59 6.25 -9.04
CA LEU A 571 6.73 4.83 -8.65
C LEU A 571 6.69 4.60 -7.12
N PRO A 572 7.44 5.35 -6.26
CA PRO A 572 7.41 5.09 -4.82
C PRO A 572 6.05 5.32 -4.15
N GLN A 573 5.14 6.00 -4.84
CA GLN A 573 3.80 6.30 -4.32
C GLN A 573 2.69 5.55 -5.09
N GLY A 574 3.06 4.79 -6.14
CA GLY A 574 2.07 4.11 -6.98
C GLY A 574 1.00 5.07 -7.53
N SER A 575 1.38 6.29 -7.89
CA SER A 575 0.43 7.35 -8.22
C SER A 575 0.90 8.24 -9.36
N PHE A 576 0.07 9.21 -9.75
CA PHE A 576 0.54 10.33 -10.56
C PHE A 576 1.64 11.10 -9.84
N LEU A 577 2.57 11.66 -10.60
CA LEU A 577 3.54 12.63 -10.11
C LEU A 577 2.83 14.00 -9.90
N TYR A 578 1.98 14.05 -8.89
CA TYR A 578 1.08 15.17 -8.60
C TYR A 578 1.76 16.55 -8.55
N PRO A 579 2.99 16.71 -7.99
CA PRO A 579 3.63 18.03 -7.93
C PRO A 579 3.82 18.69 -9.28
N ASN A 580 3.85 17.94 -10.37
CA ASN A 580 4.12 18.44 -11.72
C ASN A 580 2.85 18.73 -12.53
N LEU A 581 1.67 18.34 -12.03
CA LEU A 581 0.42 18.49 -12.78
C LEU A 581 0.02 19.95 -12.95
N TYR A 582 -0.38 20.33 -14.17
CA TYR A 582 -0.90 21.66 -14.49
C TYR A 582 -2.03 21.57 -15.51
N VAL A 583 -2.79 22.66 -15.64
CA VAL A 583 -3.85 22.81 -16.66
C VAL A 583 -3.28 23.52 -17.88
N LYS A 584 -3.37 22.90 -19.06
CA LYS A 584 -3.02 23.51 -20.34
C LYS A 584 -4.08 24.55 -20.71
N LYS A 585 -3.65 25.69 -21.25
CA LYS A 585 -4.52 26.77 -21.77
C LYS A 585 -5.14 26.42 -23.10
#